data_7773893048439c35f3d51c098fa8efb0
#
_entry.id   7773893048439c35f3d51c098fa8efb0
#
_cell.length_a   1.000
_cell.length_b   1.000
_cell.length_c   1.000
_cell.angle_alpha   90.00
_cell.angle_beta   90.00
_cell.angle_gamma   90.00
#
_symmetry.space_group_name_H-M   'P 1'
#
loop_
_entity.id
_entity.type
_entity.pdbx_description
1 polymer ?
#
loop_
_entity_poly.entity_id
_entity_poly.type
_entity_poly.pdbx_seq_one_letter_code
_entity_poly.pdbx_strand_id
1 'polypeptide(L)'
;MMTKAFHRLFLASIVTLFILSLSAAGHAAEFVSVKKDAVNIRSAPSTKSKVIWQVFESFPLQVIKRDGKWVNVVDFEGDKGWIYDTLITSNKSVIVNVETANMRSGPTTGDTVVATVKKGVVFEPLEMKGDWMKVRYKDEITGWMHNSLLWPANPF
;
A
#
# COMPACT_ATOMS: atom_id res chain seq x y z
N MET A 1 28.05 62.00 53.44
CA MET A 1 28.52 61.83 52.06
C MET A 1 27.74 60.66 51.47
N MET A 2 26.89 60.95 50.47
CA MET A 2 25.94 59.98 49.89
C MET A 2 26.60 59.24 48.73
N THR A 3 26.57 57.91 48.74
CA THR A 3 26.93 57.10 47.60
C THR A 3 25.66 56.36 47.10
N LYS A 4 25.20 56.76 45.91
CA LYS A 4 24.04 56.17 45.21
C LYS A 4 24.44 54.86 44.59
N ALA A 5 23.79 53.77 45.03
CA ALA A 5 23.90 52.45 44.36
C ALA A 5 22.97 52.43 43.15
N PHE A 6 23.55 52.18 41.97
CA PHE A 6 22.81 51.97 40.73
C PHE A 6 22.39 50.49 40.66
N HIS A 7 21.08 50.25 40.72
CA HIS A 7 20.49 48.95 40.38
C HIS A 7 20.35 48.81 38.86
N ARG A 8 21.14 47.96 38.28
CA ARG A 8 20.93 47.52 36.90
C ARG A 8 19.91 46.37 36.88
N LEU A 9 18.71 46.64 36.37
CA LEU A 9 17.76 45.58 36.03
C LEU A 9 18.26 44.88 34.76
N PHE A 10 18.57 43.57 34.91
CA PHE A 10 18.74 42.67 33.78
C PHE A 10 17.34 42.15 33.39
N LEU A 11 16.81 42.63 32.26
CA LEU A 11 15.65 42.04 31.61
C LEU A 11 16.16 40.82 30.83
N ALA A 12 15.89 39.63 31.36
CA ALA A 12 16.07 38.38 30.63
C ALA A 12 14.90 38.20 29.65
N SER A 13 15.13 38.43 28.35
CA SER A 13 14.17 38.13 27.29
C SER A 13 14.16 36.61 27.06
N ILE A 14 13.12 35.93 27.55
CA ILE A 14 12.87 34.51 27.20
C ILE A 14 12.22 34.48 25.82
N VAL A 15 13.03 34.20 24.80
CA VAL A 15 12.54 33.89 23.46
C VAL A 15 12.03 32.46 23.47
N THR A 16 10.72 32.30 23.62
CA THR A 16 10.06 30.98 23.50
C THR A 16 9.99 30.61 22.01
N LEU A 17 10.92 29.76 21.56
CA LEU A 17 10.95 29.20 20.22
C LEU A 17 9.78 28.20 20.10
N PHE A 18 8.67 28.64 19.54
CA PHE A 18 7.52 27.78 19.23
C PHE A 18 7.87 26.94 17.98
N ILE A 19 8.41 25.74 18.21
CA ILE A 19 8.65 24.79 17.12
C ILE A 19 7.28 24.25 16.68
N LEU A 20 6.75 24.77 15.58
CA LEU A 20 5.63 24.15 14.86
C LEU A 20 6.13 22.82 14.29
N SER A 21 5.89 21.72 15.02
CA SER A 21 6.01 20.39 14.47
C SER A 21 4.90 20.20 13.44
N LEU A 22 5.22 20.41 12.15
CA LEU A 22 4.39 19.99 11.04
C LEU A 22 4.37 18.45 11.06
N SER A 23 3.38 17.88 11.72
CA SER A 23 3.07 16.46 11.58
C SER A 23 2.62 16.26 10.13
N ALA A 24 3.53 15.82 9.26
CA ALA A 24 3.13 15.27 7.98
C ALA A 24 2.24 14.06 8.30
N ALA A 25 0.93 14.23 8.19
CA ALA A 25 0.00 13.12 8.23
C ALA A 25 0.35 12.22 7.05
N GLY A 26 1.16 11.18 7.31
CA GLY A 26 1.43 10.13 6.35
C GLY A 26 0.09 9.50 5.99
N HIS A 27 -0.44 9.80 4.81
CA HIS A 27 -1.60 9.08 4.30
C HIS A 27 -1.17 7.63 4.13
N ALA A 28 -1.86 6.71 4.81
CA ALA A 28 -1.69 5.29 4.55
C ALA A 28 -1.92 5.05 3.04
N ALA A 29 -1.07 4.23 2.43
CA ALA A 29 -1.21 3.92 1.02
C ALA A 29 -2.59 3.29 0.76
N GLU A 30 -3.35 3.85 -0.18
CA GLU A 30 -4.65 3.32 -0.58
C GLU A 30 -4.42 2.21 -1.61
N PHE A 31 -4.92 0.99 -1.32
CA PHE A 31 -4.93 -0.13 -2.24
C PHE A 31 -6.36 -0.46 -2.67
N VAL A 32 -6.50 -0.82 -3.94
CA VAL A 32 -7.76 -1.20 -4.59
C VAL A 32 -7.56 -2.46 -5.41
N SER A 33 -8.65 -3.17 -5.72
CA SER A 33 -8.63 -4.32 -6.63
C SER A 33 -9.47 -4.06 -7.86
N VAL A 34 -9.13 -4.71 -8.96
CA VAL A 34 -9.88 -4.65 -10.21
C VAL A 34 -11.13 -5.53 -10.11
N LYS A 35 -12.29 -5.04 -10.60
CA LYS A 35 -13.59 -5.71 -10.45
C LYS A 35 -13.86 -6.84 -11.43
N LYS A 36 -13.14 -6.91 -12.54
CA LYS A 36 -13.40 -7.88 -13.63
C LYS A 36 -12.16 -8.09 -14.50
N ASP A 37 -12.19 -9.08 -15.33
CA ASP A 37 -11.15 -9.37 -16.30
C ASP A 37 -11.07 -8.35 -17.45
N ALA A 38 -9.90 -8.34 -18.11
CA ALA A 38 -9.63 -7.55 -19.31
C ALA A 38 -9.86 -6.03 -19.15
N VAL A 39 -9.53 -5.48 -17.98
CA VAL A 39 -9.60 -4.04 -17.72
C VAL A 39 -8.36 -3.35 -18.27
N ASN A 40 -8.57 -2.31 -19.08
CA ASN A 40 -7.50 -1.54 -19.67
C ASN A 40 -6.92 -0.52 -18.69
N ILE A 41 -5.60 -0.52 -18.55
CA ILE A 41 -4.84 0.56 -17.96
C ILE A 41 -4.34 1.47 -19.07
N ARG A 42 -4.48 2.78 -18.92
CA ARG A 42 -4.28 3.78 -19.96
C ARG A 42 -3.18 4.77 -19.63
N SER A 43 -2.57 5.36 -20.65
CA SER A 43 -1.50 6.35 -20.51
C SER A 43 -1.95 7.71 -19.96
N ALA A 44 -3.25 8.05 -20.06
CA ALA A 44 -3.83 9.31 -19.60
C ALA A 44 -5.30 9.10 -19.16
N PRO A 45 -5.89 10.03 -18.38
CA PRO A 45 -7.26 9.94 -17.87
C PRO A 45 -8.31 10.20 -18.98
N SER A 46 -8.32 9.37 -20.01
CA SER A 46 -9.23 9.48 -21.15
C SER A 46 -9.44 8.13 -21.82
N THR A 47 -10.67 7.86 -22.26
CA THR A 47 -11.01 6.68 -23.07
C THR A 47 -10.35 6.68 -24.45
N LYS A 48 -9.90 7.85 -24.92
CA LYS A 48 -9.18 8.01 -26.19
C LYS A 48 -7.68 7.80 -26.05
N SER A 49 -7.13 7.74 -24.82
CA SER A 49 -5.70 7.54 -24.61
C SER A 49 -5.29 6.10 -24.87
N LYS A 50 -4.00 5.91 -25.17
CA LYS A 50 -3.42 4.59 -25.46
C LYS A 50 -3.64 3.64 -24.27
N VAL A 51 -4.05 2.41 -24.57
CA VAL A 51 -3.99 1.28 -23.62
C VAL A 51 -2.55 0.86 -23.49
N ILE A 52 -2.01 0.84 -22.27
CA ILE A 52 -0.62 0.47 -21.98
C ILE A 52 -0.51 -1.00 -21.61
N TRP A 53 -1.43 -1.52 -20.79
CA TRP A 53 -1.60 -2.95 -20.51
C TRP A 53 -3.03 -3.26 -20.07
N GLN A 54 -3.31 -4.55 -19.87
CA GLN A 54 -4.58 -5.04 -19.33
C GLN A 54 -4.34 -5.78 -18.02
N VAL A 55 -5.31 -5.69 -17.11
CA VAL A 55 -5.33 -6.39 -15.84
C VAL A 55 -6.58 -7.27 -15.73
N PHE A 56 -6.53 -8.26 -14.86
CA PHE A 56 -7.58 -9.22 -14.62
C PHE A 56 -8.31 -8.95 -13.28
N GLU A 57 -9.37 -9.67 -13.03
CA GLU A 57 -10.14 -9.56 -11.79
C GLU A 57 -9.28 -9.77 -10.55
N SER A 58 -9.55 -8.98 -9.50
CA SER A 58 -8.82 -8.96 -8.22
C SER A 58 -7.37 -8.50 -8.31
N PHE A 59 -6.85 -8.04 -9.45
CA PHE A 59 -5.50 -7.51 -9.57
C PHE A 59 -5.32 -6.31 -8.63
N PRO A 60 -4.34 -6.33 -7.70
CA PRO A 60 -4.11 -5.24 -6.76
C PRO A 60 -3.41 -4.05 -7.41
N LEU A 61 -3.85 -2.85 -7.06
CA LEU A 61 -3.28 -1.59 -7.51
C LEU A 61 -3.17 -0.62 -6.33
N GLN A 62 -2.10 0.15 -6.26
CA GLN A 62 -1.98 1.26 -5.32
C GLN A 62 -2.45 2.54 -5.99
N VAL A 63 -3.29 3.29 -5.31
CA VAL A 63 -3.75 4.60 -5.77
C VAL A 63 -2.68 5.64 -5.54
N ILE A 64 -2.30 6.38 -6.60
CA ILE A 64 -1.40 7.54 -6.52
C ILE A 64 -2.21 8.83 -6.35
N LYS A 65 -3.22 9.02 -7.20
CA LYS A 65 -4.12 10.18 -7.15
C LYS A 65 -5.43 9.89 -7.89
N ARG A 66 -6.43 10.72 -7.61
CA ARG A 66 -7.73 10.72 -8.30
C ARG A 66 -7.90 12.01 -9.10
N ASP A 67 -8.50 11.88 -10.29
CA ASP A 67 -8.80 13.00 -11.18
C ASP A 67 -10.20 12.76 -11.81
N GLY A 68 -11.23 13.37 -11.22
CA GLY A 68 -12.61 13.12 -11.55
C GLY A 68 -12.98 11.64 -11.42
N LYS A 69 -13.33 11.01 -12.53
CA LYS A 69 -13.66 9.57 -12.62
C LYS A 69 -12.46 8.69 -12.97
N TRP A 70 -11.27 9.23 -13.00
CA TRP A 70 -10.05 8.50 -13.31
C TRP A 70 -9.15 8.40 -12.07
N VAL A 71 -8.50 7.27 -11.94
CA VAL A 71 -7.58 6.97 -10.85
C VAL A 71 -6.22 6.65 -11.44
N ASN A 72 -5.21 7.41 -11.04
CA ASN A 72 -3.83 7.10 -11.37
C ASN A 72 -3.32 6.06 -10.38
N VAL A 73 -2.81 4.97 -10.88
CA VAL A 73 -2.41 3.80 -10.11
C VAL A 73 -1.00 3.37 -10.44
N VAL A 74 -0.42 2.59 -9.55
CA VAL A 74 0.83 1.86 -9.76
C VAL A 74 0.62 0.40 -9.38
N ASP A 75 1.23 -0.51 -10.13
CA ASP A 75 1.21 -1.93 -9.86
C ASP A 75 2.43 -2.41 -9.05
N PHE A 76 2.52 -3.72 -8.82
CA PHE A 76 3.60 -4.36 -8.04
C PHE A 76 4.97 -4.37 -8.75
N GLU A 77 5.03 -4.07 -10.05
CA GLU A 77 6.27 -3.91 -10.82
C GLU A 77 6.71 -2.44 -10.92
N GLY A 78 5.88 -1.51 -10.42
CA GLY A 78 6.15 -0.07 -10.44
C GLY A 78 5.60 0.63 -11.68
N ASP A 79 4.87 -0.06 -12.54
CA ASP A 79 4.26 0.50 -13.73
C ASP A 79 3.04 1.35 -13.39
N LYS A 80 2.97 2.56 -13.99
CA LYS A 80 1.95 3.57 -13.69
C LYS A 80 1.00 3.76 -14.84
N GLY A 81 -0.27 3.95 -14.52
CA GLY A 81 -1.28 4.24 -15.52
C GLY A 81 -2.59 4.73 -14.92
N TRP A 82 -3.62 4.82 -15.75
CA TRP A 82 -4.93 5.33 -15.39
C TRP A 82 -6.01 4.28 -15.59
N ILE A 83 -6.86 4.13 -14.59
CA ILE A 83 -8.04 3.26 -14.61
C ILE A 83 -9.29 4.09 -14.30
N TYR A 84 -10.43 3.68 -14.84
CA TYR A 84 -11.71 4.31 -14.53
C TYR A 84 -12.23 3.83 -13.17
N ASP A 85 -12.72 4.72 -12.32
CA ASP A 85 -13.05 4.48 -10.92
C ASP A 85 -14.10 3.38 -10.70
N THR A 86 -15.07 3.24 -11.62
CA THR A 86 -16.11 2.21 -11.52
C THR A 86 -15.57 0.79 -11.73
N LEU A 87 -14.35 0.64 -12.25
CA LEU A 87 -13.69 -0.64 -12.53
C LEU A 87 -12.86 -1.17 -11.37
N ILE A 88 -12.78 -0.42 -10.27
CA ILE A 88 -12.05 -0.81 -9.05
C ILE A 88 -12.97 -0.93 -7.85
N THR A 89 -12.52 -1.65 -6.85
CA THR A 89 -13.20 -1.87 -5.57
C THR A 89 -12.21 -1.77 -4.41
N SER A 90 -12.73 -1.52 -3.21
CA SER A 90 -11.95 -1.54 -1.96
C SER A 90 -11.70 -2.96 -1.42
N ASN A 91 -12.18 -4.01 -2.09
CA ASN A 91 -11.86 -5.37 -1.71
C ASN A 91 -10.34 -5.55 -1.72
N LYS A 92 -9.84 -6.25 -0.71
CA LYS A 92 -8.41 -6.43 -0.55
C LYS A 92 -7.93 -7.63 -1.35
N SER A 93 -6.79 -7.47 -2.00
CA SER A 93 -6.09 -8.55 -2.68
C SER A 93 -4.58 -8.32 -2.56
N VAL A 94 -3.82 -9.41 -2.68
CA VAL A 94 -2.36 -9.40 -2.71
C VAL A 94 -1.87 -10.28 -3.86
N ILE A 95 -0.74 -9.92 -4.44
CA ILE A 95 -0.13 -10.63 -5.57
C ILE A 95 1.26 -11.12 -5.19
N VAL A 96 1.63 -12.30 -5.65
CA VAL A 96 2.99 -12.84 -5.49
C VAL A 96 3.96 -12.01 -6.32
N ASN A 97 4.96 -11.41 -5.66
CA ASN A 97 5.93 -10.50 -6.28
C ASN A 97 7.32 -11.12 -6.51
N VAL A 98 7.48 -12.42 -6.20
CA VAL A 98 8.70 -13.19 -6.42
C VAL A 98 8.45 -14.35 -7.39
N GLU A 99 9.49 -14.85 -8.06
CA GLU A 99 9.35 -15.89 -9.08
C GLU A 99 8.65 -17.17 -8.58
N THR A 100 8.92 -17.55 -7.33
CA THR A 100 8.31 -18.72 -6.69
C THR A 100 8.20 -18.50 -5.20
N ALA A 101 7.05 -18.81 -4.64
CA ALA A 101 6.75 -18.69 -3.22
C ALA A 101 6.07 -19.93 -2.66
N ASN A 102 6.36 -20.27 -1.42
CA ASN A 102 5.70 -21.36 -0.71
C ASN A 102 4.56 -20.84 0.16
N MET A 103 3.41 -21.46 0.01
CA MET A 103 2.29 -21.35 0.93
C MET A 103 2.39 -22.50 1.93
N ARG A 104 2.18 -22.23 3.24
CA ARG A 104 2.37 -23.18 4.33
C ARG A 104 1.10 -23.38 5.14
N SER A 105 1.05 -24.49 5.87
CA SER A 105 -0.08 -24.81 6.75
C SER A 105 -0.18 -23.91 7.98
N GLY A 106 0.91 -23.25 8.37
CA GLY A 106 1.01 -22.36 9.52
C GLY A 106 1.97 -21.19 9.30
N PRO A 107 2.02 -20.23 10.25
CA PRO A 107 2.75 -18.99 10.11
C PRO A 107 4.22 -19.11 10.56
N THR A 108 4.92 -20.16 10.14
CA THR A 108 6.36 -20.35 10.38
C THR A 108 7.05 -21.03 9.20
N THR A 109 8.36 -20.87 9.09
CA THR A 109 9.17 -21.56 8.06
C THR A 109 9.26 -23.08 8.29
N GLY A 110 8.98 -23.55 9.52
CA GLY A 110 8.96 -24.97 9.87
C GLY A 110 7.64 -25.68 9.51
N ASP A 111 6.57 -24.92 9.20
CA ASP A 111 5.29 -25.50 8.84
C ASP A 111 5.33 -26.14 7.44
N THR A 112 4.48 -27.14 7.24
CA THR A 112 4.39 -27.90 5.99
C THR A 112 4.04 -26.99 4.81
N VAL A 113 4.73 -27.14 3.71
CA VAL A 113 4.37 -26.50 2.43
C VAL A 113 3.13 -27.18 1.87
N VAL A 114 2.05 -26.43 1.71
CA VAL A 114 0.76 -26.91 1.18
C VAL A 114 0.61 -26.60 -0.31
N ALA A 115 1.31 -25.56 -0.79
CA ALA A 115 1.36 -25.23 -2.20
C ALA A 115 2.63 -24.45 -2.53
N THR A 116 3.08 -24.55 -3.79
CA THR A 116 4.12 -23.68 -4.37
C THR A 116 3.49 -22.87 -5.50
N VAL A 117 3.63 -21.55 -5.44
CA VAL A 117 2.96 -20.61 -6.33
C VAL A 117 3.97 -19.76 -7.09
N LYS A 118 3.56 -19.21 -8.22
CA LYS A 118 4.39 -18.40 -9.10
C LYS A 118 4.06 -16.91 -8.96
N LYS A 119 5.00 -16.07 -9.40
CA LYS A 119 4.82 -14.63 -9.57
C LYS A 119 3.52 -14.34 -10.33
N GLY A 120 2.78 -13.33 -9.87
CA GLY A 120 1.54 -12.90 -10.51
C GLY A 120 0.28 -13.63 -10.04
N VAL A 121 0.39 -14.66 -9.20
CA VAL A 121 -0.80 -15.29 -8.58
C VAL A 121 -1.38 -14.34 -7.53
N VAL A 122 -2.70 -14.12 -7.60
CA VAL A 122 -3.45 -13.23 -6.70
C VAL A 122 -4.20 -14.04 -5.65
N PHE A 123 -4.19 -13.53 -4.43
CA PHE A 123 -4.88 -14.09 -3.28
C PHE A 123 -5.76 -13.06 -2.59
N GLU A 124 -6.79 -13.53 -1.90
CA GLU A 124 -7.51 -12.77 -0.90
C GLU A 124 -6.76 -12.86 0.44
N PRO A 125 -6.34 -11.73 1.03
CA PRO A 125 -5.74 -11.71 2.36
C PRO A 125 -6.83 -11.83 3.43
N LEU A 126 -6.64 -12.71 4.40
CA LEU A 126 -7.62 -13.00 5.46
C LEU A 126 -7.21 -12.39 6.80
N GLU A 127 -5.95 -12.57 7.20
CA GLU A 127 -5.42 -12.09 8.48
C GLU A 127 -3.90 -11.98 8.47
N MET A 128 -3.34 -11.21 9.42
CA MET A 128 -1.90 -11.12 9.66
C MET A 128 -1.56 -11.72 11.03
N LYS A 129 -0.42 -12.43 11.11
CA LYS A 129 0.20 -12.88 12.35
C LYS A 129 1.70 -12.63 12.28
N GLY A 130 2.15 -11.51 12.88
CA GLY A 130 3.51 -11.00 12.67
C GLY A 130 3.76 -10.72 11.18
N ASP A 131 4.82 -11.27 10.64
CA ASP A 131 5.17 -11.12 9.22
C ASP A 131 4.52 -12.17 8.30
N TRP A 132 3.59 -12.95 8.81
CA TRP A 132 2.87 -13.96 8.05
C TRP A 132 1.45 -13.51 7.75
N MET A 133 1.04 -13.69 6.51
CA MET A 133 -0.30 -13.41 6.01
C MET A 133 -1.01 -14.71 5.67
N LYS A 134 -2.17 -14.91 6.24
CA LYS A 134 -3.08 -15.97 5.82
C LYS A 134 -3.79 -15.52 4.55
N VAL A 135 -3.72 -16.31 3.52
CA VAL A 135 -4.28 -16.01 2.21
C VAL A 135 -5.16 -17.14 1.70
N ARG A 136 -6.12 -16.79 0.85
CA ARG A 136 -7.03 -17.72 0.19
C ARG A 136 -6.95 -17.54 -1.31
N TYR A 137 -6.79 -18.65 -2.04
CA TYR A 137 -6.89 -18.68 -3.48
C TYR A 137 -8.28 -19.15 -3.89
N LYS A 138 -9.10 -18.25 -4.41
CA LYS A 138 -10.53 -18.51 -4.70
C LYS A 138 -11.18 -19.12 -3.45
N ASP A 139 -12.00 -20.15 -3.61
CA ASP A 139 -12.57 -20.92 -2.48
C ASP A 139 -11.90 -22.30 -2.29
N GLU A 140 -10.73 -22.50 -2.89
CA GLU A 140 -10.10 -23.81 -3.01
C GLU A 140 -9.05 -24.08 -1.93
N ILE A 141 -8.12 -23.16 -1.73
CA ILE A 141 -6.98 -23.37 -0.85
C ILE A 141 -6.71 -22.18 0.05
N THR A 142 -6.44 -22.44 1.32
CA THR A 142 -6.03 -21.44 2.31
C THR A 142 -4.70 -21.85 2.92
N GLY A 143 -3.83 -20.89 3.14
CA GLY A 143 -2.55 -21.12 3.81
C GLY A 143 -1.85 -19.82 4.19
N TRP A 144 -0.63 -19.95 4.71
CA TRP A 144 0.16 -18.85 5.20
C TRP A 144 1.35 -18.56 4.27
N MET A 145 1.58 -17.30 3.98
CA MET A 145 2.73 -16.82 3.21
C MET A 145 3.42 -15.69 3.96
N HIS A 146 4.73 -15.60 3.88
CA HIS A 146 5.47 -14.48 4.45
C HIS A 146 5.14 -13.21 3.64
N ASN A 147 4.86 -12.09 4.30
CA ASN A 147 4.40 -10.86 3.67
C ASN A 147 5.39 -10.26 2.68
N SER A 148 6.70 -10.49 2.86
CA SER A 148 7.73 -10.05 1.91
C SER A 148 7.64 -10.70 0.52
N LEU A 149 6.88 -11.78 0.39
CA LEU A 149 6.64 -12.49 -0.88
C LEU A 149 5.42 -11.96 -1.63
N LEU A 150 4.71 -11.02 -1.01
CA LEU A 150 3.41 -10.50 -1.45
C LEU A 150 3.43 -8.98 -1.61
N TRP A 151 2.60 -8.47 -2.52
CA TRP A 151 2.35 -7.05 -2.66
C TRP A 151 0.83 -6.78 -2.73
N PRO A 152 0.33 -5.81 -1.94
CA PRO A 152 1.03 -5.12 -0.86
C PRO A 152 1.41 -6.06 0.31
N ALA A 153 2.51 -5.75 1.00
CA ALA A 153 2.97 -6.54 2.14
C ALA A 153 2.06 -6.41 3.37
N ASN A 154 1.25 -5.35 3.42
CA ASN A 154 0.19 -5.14 4.40
C ASN A 154 -1.01 -4.46 3.71
N PRO A 155 -2.07 -5.20 3.39
CA PRO A 155 -3.27 -4.66 2.76
C PRO A 155 -4.32 -4.13 3.76
N PHE A 156 -4.15 -4.28 5.09
CA PHE A 156 -5.12 -3.95 6.14
C PHE A 156 -4.98 -2.57 6.72
#